data_a6146d3adb6b0efd5361f374e75ee977
#
_entry.id   a6146d3adb6b0efd5361f374e75ee977
#
_cell.length_a   1.000
_cell.length_b   1.000
_cell.length_c   1.000
_cell.angle_alpha   90.00
_cell.angle_beta   90.00
_cell.angle_gamma   90.00
#
_symmetry.space_group_name_H-M   'P 1'
#
loop_
_entity.id
_entity.type
_entity.pdbx_description
1 polymer ?
#
loop_
_entity_poly.entity_id
_entity_poly.type
_entity_poly.pdbx_seq_one_letter_code
_entity_poly.pdbx_strand_id
1 'polypeptide(L)'
;MSELYGEAHRAFQDQHGTRRLADRLESLARTEFDANDRAFIESAPFFFLSTVDERGRPTVSYKGGAPGFVRVSGANELTFPIYDGNGMFLSLGNIASTAQVGLLFISFESPRRLRVQGVARVVPNDGPHHSPGAMYLVQIVASEIFVNC
;
A
#
# COMPACT_ATOMS: atom_id res chain seq x y z
N MET A 1 -8.58 -16.08 -1.47
CA MET A 1 -9.02 -15.99 -0.06
C MET A 1 -8.05 -15.09 0.69
N SER A 2 -8.58 -14.18 1.47
CA SER A 2 -7.76 -13.27 2.29
C SER A 2 -7.23 -14.00 3.52
N GLU A 3 -5.99 -13.73 3.90
CA GLU A 3 -5.34 -14.28 5.08
C GLU A 3 -4.75 -13.13 5.92
N LEU A 4 -5.63 -12.33 6.49
CA LEU A 4 -5.20 -11.19 7.29
C LEU A 4 -4.65 -11.58 8.66
N TYR A 5 -5.11 -12.69 9.22
CA TYR A 5 -4.87 -13.01 10.62
C TYR A 5 -3.99 -14.23 10.82
N GLY A 6 -2.98 -14.07 11.67
CA GLY A 6 -2.19 -15.17 12.18
C GLY A 6 -2.65 -15.59 13.58
N GLU A 7 -1.93 -16.55 14.18
CA GLU A 7 -2.27 -17.10 15.50
C GLU A 7 -2.35 -16.04 16.60
N ALA A 8 -1.43 -15.09 16.63
CA ALA A 8 -1.42 -14.04 17.65
C ALA A 8 -2.64 -13.15 17.55
N HIS A 9 -3.07 -12.82 16.32
CA HIS A 9 -4.30 -12.04 16.11
C HIS A 9 -5.51 -12.80 16.62
N ARG A 10 -5.60 -14.08 16.30
CA ARG A 10 -6.71 -14.94 16.72
C ARG A 10 -6.78 -15.10 18.22
N ALA A 11 -5.63 -15.18 18.89
CA ALA A 11 -5.58 -15.27 20.36
C ALA A 11 -6.22 -14.04 21.02
N PHE A 12 -5.94 -12.83 20.53
CA PHE A 12 -6.56 -11.61 21.04
C PHE A 12 -8.07 -11.56 20.73
N GLN A 13 -8.45 -11.95 19.52
CA GLN A 13 -9.86 -12.00 19.12
C GLN A 13 -10.66 -12.94 20.02
N ASP A 14 -10.12 -14.10 20.32
CA ASP A 14 -10.77 -15.08 21.19
C ASP A 14 -10.86 -14.57 22.63
N GLN A 15 -9.79 -13.96 23.12
CA GLN A 15 -9.76 -13.39 24.48
C GLN A 15 -10.83 -12.31 24.66
N HIS A 16 -11.11 -11.52 23.62
CA HIS A 16 -12.05 -10.41 23.67
C HIS A 16 -13.41 -10.70 23.03
N GLY A 17 -13.62 -11.93 22.57
CA GLY A 17 -14.90 -12.34 21.99
C GLY A 17 -15.22 -11.68 20.65
N THR A 18 -14.19 -11.30 19.85
CA THR A 18 -14.37 -10.57 18.61
C THR A 18 -14.06 -11.37 17.35
N ARG A 19 -13.85 -12.69 17.47
CA ARG A 19 -13.50 -13.51 16.29
C ARG A 19 -14.54 -13.42 15.17
N ARG A 20 -15.83 -13.44 15.50
CA ARG A 20 -16.89 -13.35 14.50
C ARG A 20 -16.88 -12.01 13.75
N LEU A 21 -16.63 -10.92 14.49
CA LEU A 21 -16.48 -9.60 13.88
C LEU A 21 -15.25 -9.55 12.97
N ALA A 22 -14.12 -10.09 13.43
CA ALA A 22 -12.90 -10.16 12.67
C ALA A 22 -13.07 -10.98 11.39
N ASP A 23 -13.75 -12.12 11.45
CA ASP A 23 -14.08 -12.94 10.28
C ASP A 23 -14.91 -12.15 9.25
N ARG A 24 -15.87 -11.39 9.74
CA ARG A 24 -16.70 -10.54 8.87
C ARG A 24 -15.85 -9.47 8.16
N LEU A 25 -14.96 -8.84 8.91
CA LEU A 25 -14.08 -7.82 8.33
C LEU A 25 -13.09 -8.43 7.33
N GLU A 26 -12.55 -9.60 7.63
CA GLU A 26 -11.68 -10.31 6.69
C GLU A 26 -12.41 -10.68 5.40
N SER A 27 -13.68 -11.05 5.50
CA SER A 27 -14.48 -11.40 4.32
C SER A 27 -14.71 -10.21 3.37
N LEU A 28 -14.53 -8.98 3.86
CA LEU A 28 -14.65 -7.76 3.06
C LEU A 28 -13.33 -7.36 2.41
N ALA A 29 -12.23 -7.98 2.79
CA ALA A 29 -10.94 -7.73 2.16
C ALA A 29 -10.95 -8.27 0.71
N ARG A 30 -10.29 -7.54 -0.17
CA ARG A 30 -10.30 -7.84 -1.60
C ARG A 30 -8.87 -8.01 -2.10
N THR A 31 -8.74 -8.61 -3.28
CA THR A 31 -7.46 -8.79 -3.97
C THR A 31 -7.36 -7.93 -5.22
N GLU A 32 -8.46 -7.28 -5.62
CA GLU A 32 -8.51 -6.38 -6.77
C GLU A 32 -9.13 -5.05 -6.38
N PHE A 33 -8.72 -3.98 -7.05
CA PHE A 33 -9.26 -2.65 -6.84
C PHE A 33 -10.61 -2.50 -7.53
N ASP A 34 -11.58 -1.92 -6.82
CA ASP A 34 -12.84 -1.52 -7.44
C ASP A 34 -12.80 -0.04 -7.89
N ALA A 35 -13.89 0.44 -8.48
CA ALA A 35 -13.97 1.82 -8.97
C ALA A 35 -13.82 2.86 -7.86
N ASN A 36 -14.35 2.57 -6.65
CA ASN A 36 -14.23 3.48 -5.51
C ASN A 36 -12.79 3.55 -5.00
N ASP A 37 -12.10 2.42 -4.95
CA ASP A 37 -10.68 2.39 -4.59
C ASP A 37 -9.85 3.21 -5.56
N ARG A 38 -10.05 3.00 -6.85
CA ARG A 38 -9.34 3.74 -7.90
C ARG A 38 -9.54 5.24 -7.74
N ALA A 39 -10.78 5.68 -7.57
CA ALA A 39 -11.08 7.09 -7.43
C ALA A 39 -10.40 7.68 -6.19
N PHE A 40 -10.43 6.98 -5.08
CA PHE A 40 -9.79 7.43 -3.84
C PHE A 40 -8.27 7.50 -3.95
N ILE A 41 -7.65 6.45 -4.47
CA ILE A 41 -6.20 6.37 -4.66
C ILE A 41 -5.72 7.45 -5.63
N GLU A 42 -6.37 7.58 -6.78
CA GLU A 42 -5.92 8.51 -7.83
C GLU A 42 -6.19 9.97 -7.49
N SER A 43 -7.09 10.25 -6.56
CA SER A 43 -7.33 11.62 -6.06
C SER A 43 -6.45 12.00 -4.87
N ALA A 44 -5.76 11.05 -4.26
CA ALA A 44 -4.98 11.28 -3.06
C ALA A 44 -3.72 12.11 -3.36
N PRO A 45 -3.45 13.18 -2.57
CA PRO A 45 -2.22 13.96 -2.73
C PRO A 45 -1.03 13.36 -1.96
N PHE A 46 -1.26 12.32 -1.17
CA PHE A 46 -0.22 11.64 -0.41
C PHE A 46 -0.71 10.27 0.08
N PHE A 47 0.23 9.45 0.49
CA PHE A 47 -0.04 8.23 1.25
C PHE A 47 1.16 7.92 2.15
N PHE A 48 0.96 7.02 3.10
CA PHE A 48 2.04 6.50 3.92
C PHE A 48 2.46 5.14 3.41
N LEU A 49 3.77 4.96 3.25
CA LEU A 49 4.37 3.72 2.76
C LEU A 49 5.17 3.08 3.88
N SER A 50 4.84 1.84 4.20
CA SER A 50 5.66 0.99 5.06
C SER A 50 6.47 0.03 4.20
N THR A 51 7.76 -0.07 4.51
CA THR A 51 8.66 -1.04 3.90
C THR A 51 9.42 -1.78 5.00
N VAL A 52 10.06 -2.88 4.65
CA VAL A 52 10.79 -3.72 5.63
C VAL A 52 12.19 -3.93 5.12
N ASP A 53 13.19 -3.72 5.98
CA ASP A 53 14.58 -3.97 5.62
C ASP A 53 14.92 -5.47 5.71
N GLU A 54 16.13 -5.83 5.30
CA GLU A 54 16.59 -7.22 5.28
C GLU A 54 16.65 -7.87 6.67
N ARG A 55 16.62 -7.07 7.73
CA ARG A 55 16.60 -7.54 9.12
C ARG A 55 15.20 -7.66 9.69
N GLY A 56 14.17 -7.42 8.88
CA GLY A 56 12.80 -7.44 9.32
C GLY A 56 12.33 -6.19 10.05
N ARG A 57 13.10 -5.10 10.01
CA ARG A 57 12.72 -3.84 10.67
C ARG A 57 11.83 -3.02 9.76
N PRO A 58 10.65 -2.62 10.22
CA PRO A 58 9.75 -1.80 9.42
C PRO A 58 10.17 -0.33 9.43
N THR A 59 9.89 0.37 8.32
CA THR A 59 9.99 1.82 8.23
C THR A 59 8.69 2.38 7.67
N VAL A 60 8.39 3.63 7.99
CA VAL A 60 7.22 4.33 7.46
C VAL A 60 7.67 5.66 6.89
N SER A 61 7.21 5.98 5.68
CA SER A 61 7.52 7.25 5.03
C SER A 61 6.26 7.87 4.42
N TYR A 62 6.27 9.20 4.37
CA TYR A 62 5.29 9.98 3.64
C TYR A 62 5.69 10.03 2.16
N LYS A 63 4.74 9.76 1.28
CA LYS A 63 4.91 9.91 -0.16
C LYS A 63 3.82 10.84 -0.67
N GLY A 64 4.21 11.96 -1.26
CA GLY A 64 3.28 12.97 -1.74
C GLY A 64 3.55 13.40 -3.16
N GLY A 65 2.54 13.98 -3.77
CA GLY A 65 2.60 14.52 -5.12
C GLY A 65 1.28 15.17 -5.52
N ALA A 66 1.21 15.66 -6.75
CA ALA A 66 -0.06 16.15 -7.28
C ALA A 66 -1.05 14.98 -7.38
N PRO A 67 -2.36 15.21 -7.15
CA PRO A 67 -3.37 14.18 -7.35
C PRO A 67 -3.19 13.49 -8.71
N GLY A 68 -3.27 12.16 -8.73
CA GLY A 68 -2.96 11.35 -9.90
C GLY A 68 -1.52 10.86 -9.96
N PHE A 69 -0.66 11.22 -9.01
CA PHE A 69 0.71 10.69 -8.97
C PHE A 69 0.73 9.19 -8.67
N VAL A 70 -0.24 8.69 -7.92
CA VAL A 70 -0.45 7.25 -7.76
C VAL A 70 -1.53 6.81 -8.73
N ARG A 71 -1.26 5.77 -9.49
CA ARG A 71 -2.20 5.24 -10.49
C ARG A 71 -2.50 3.79 -10.23
N VAL A 72 -3.77 3.42 -10.41
CA VAL A 72 -4.17 2.02 -10.47
C VAL A 72 -3.88 1.55 -11.88
N SER A 73 -2.78 0.84 -12.03
CA SER A 73 -2.22 0.45 -13.33
C SER A 73 -2.65 -0.93 -13.80
N GLY A 74 -3.42 -1.66 -12.99
CA GLY A 74 -3.98 -2.97 -13.31
C GLY A 74 -5.03 -3.35 -12.29
N ALA A 75 -5.65 -4.51 -12.47
CA ALA A 75 -6.71 -4.98 -11.58
C ALA A 75 -6.26 -5.02 -10.10
N ASN A 76 -5.01 -5.38 -9.87
CA ASN A 76 -4.41 -5.46 -8.53
C ASN A 76 -3.06 -4.74 -8.45
N GLU A 77 -2.80 -3.78 -9.35
CA GLU A 77 -1.50 -3.13 -9.44
C GLU A 77 -1.61 -1.63 -9.25
N LEU A 78 -0.68 -1.08 -8.47
CA LEU A 78 -0.45 0.35 -8.31
C LEU A 78 0.91 0.72 -8.86
N THR A 79 1.03 1.95 -9.40
CA THR A 79 2.30 2.52 -9.83
C THR A 79 2.41 3.94 -9.30
N PHE A 80 3.56 4.29 -8.73
CA PHE A 80 3.84 5.65 -8.31
C PHE A 80 5.30 6.02 -8.57
N PRO A 81 5.59 7.32 -8.77
CA PRO A 81 6.95 7.77 -9.05
C PRO A 81 7.77 7.97 -7.79
N ILE A 82 9.09 7.82 -7.92
CA ILE A 82 10.07 8.23 -6.93
C ILE A 82 10.87 9.39 -7.50
N TYR A 83 10.82 10.52 -6.81
CA TYR A 83 11.55 11.72 -7.17
C TYR A 83 12.85 11.79 -6.34
N ASP A 84 13.78 12.63 -6.81
CA ASP A 84 15.00 12.91 -6.06
C ASP A 84 14.65 13.50 -4.69
N GLY A 85 15.32 13.04 -3.67
CA GLY A 85 15.04 13.42 -2.29
C GLY A 85 16.34 13.53 -1.47
N ASN A 86 16.35 12.90 -0.31
CA ASN A 86 17.46 13.03 0.65
C ASN A 86 18.69 12.16 0.32
N GLY A 87 18.66 11.38 -0.76
CA GLY A 87 19.77 10.52 -1.14
C GLY A 87 19.93 9.25 -0.33
N MET A 88 19.05 8.98 0.63
CA MET A 88 19.13 7.75 1.43
C MET A 88 18.59 6.52 0.70
N PHE A 89 17.61 6.70 -0.18
CA PHE A 89 16.96 5.61 -0.90
C PHE A 89 16.47 4.48 0.00
N LEU A 90 16.02 4.83 1.21
CA LEU A 90 15.65 3.83 2.22
C LEU A 90 14.48 2.95 1.75
N SER A 91 13.42 3.57 1.23
CA SER A 91 12.27 2.81 0.70
C SER A 91 12.67 1.94 -0.48
N LEU A 92 13.44 2.48 -1.43
CA LEU A 92 13.88 1.74 -2.62
C LEU A 92 14.78 0.56 -2.24
N GLY A 93 15.72 0.78 -1.33
CA GLY A 93 16.61 -0.27 -0.85
C GLY A 93 15.83 -1.40 -0.17
N ASN A 94 14.85 -1.05 0.66
CA ASN A 94 14.01 -2.04 1.32
C ASN A 94 13.17 -2.82 0.30
N ILE A 95 12.59 -2.13 -0.68
CA ILE A 95 11.80 -2.78 -1.74
C ILE A 95 12.68 -3.73 -2.55
N ALA A 96 13.87 -3.30 -2.94
CA ALA A 96 14.80 -4.15 -3.67
C ALA A 96 15.22 -5.38 -2.87
N SER A 97 15.30 -5.25 -1.55
CA SER A 97 15.75 -6.33 -0.65
C SER A 97 14.64 -7.31 -0.29
N THR A 98 13.47 -6.82 0.16
CA THR A 98 12.41 -7.67 0.71
C THR A 98 11.13 -7.67 -0.09
N ALA A 99 10.92 -6.67 -0.93
CA ALA A 99 9.70 -6.45 -1.71
C ALA A 99 8.42 -6.20 -0.87
N GLN A 100 8.44 -6.39 0.44
CA GLN A 100 7.24 -6.29 1.29
C GLN A 100 6.87 -4.86 1.55
N VAL A 101 5.60 -4.51 1.27
CA VAL A 101 5.09 -3.15 1.46
C VAL A 101 3.69 -3.15 2.06
N GLY A 102 3.41 -2.05 2.76
CA GLY A 102 2.07 -1.70 3.19
C GLY A 102 1.82 -0.22 2.90
N LEU A 103 0.62 0.10 2.43
CA LEU A 103 0.23 1.47 2.11
C LEU A 103 -1.01 1.84 2.91
N LEU A 104 -1.04 3.08 3.37
CA LEU A 104 -2.22 3.68 3.97
C LEU A 104 -2.58 4.94 3.22
N PHE A 105 -3.72 4.92 2.54
CA PHE A 105 -4.36 6.09 1.98
C PHE A 105 -5.38 6.60 3.00
N ILE A 106 -5.29 7.85 3.38
CA ILE A 106 -6.15 8.45 4.39
C ILE A 106 -6.57 9.85 3.97
N SER A 107 -7.86 10.16 4.17
CA SER A 107 -8.36 11.52 4.07
C SER A 107 -8.55 12.08 5.47
N PHE A 108 -8.02 13.29 5.70
CA PHE A 108 -8.25 14.01 6.96
C PHE A 108 -9.50 14.88 6.90
N GLU A 109 -10.10 15.03 5.73
CA GLU A 109 -11.33 15.80 5.55
C GLU A 109 -12.59 14.95 5.73
N SER A 110 -12.47 13.65 5.42
CA SER A 110 -13.55 12.69 5.61
C SER A 110 -12.99 11.45 6.33
N PRO A 111 -13.83 10.69 7.07
CA PRO A 111 -13.34 9.51 7.81
C PRO A 111 -13.12 8.32 6.89
N ARG A 112 -12.21 8.47 5.92
CA ARG A 112 -11.97 7.44 4.91
C ARG A 112 -10.51 7.01 4.92
N ARG A 113 -10.29 5.71 4.99
CA ARG A 113 -8.98 5.07 4.94
C ARG A 113 -9.04 3.82 4.08
N LEU A 114 -7.95 3.58 3.35
CA LEU A 114 -7.79 2.37 2.56
C LEU A 114 -6.40 1.82 2.81
N ARG A 115 -6.31 0.55 3.16
CA ARG A 115 -5.04 -0.14 3.33
C ARG A 115 -4.79 -1.08 2.17
N VAL A 116 -3.54 -1.11 1.73
CA VAL A 116 -3.08 -2.02 0.69
C VAL A 116 -1.83 -2.71 1.19
N GLN A 117 -1.82 -4.02 1.18
CA GLN A 117 -0.63 -4.82 1.44
C GLN A 117 -0.24 -5.56 0.17
N GLY A 118 1.04 -5.72 -0.05
CA GLY A 118 1.49 -6.41 -1.26
C GLY A 118 3.00 -6.49 -1.38
N VAL A 119 3.43 -6.75 -2.60
CA VAL A 119 4.84 -6.80 -2.96
C VAL A 119 5.13 -5.74 -4.00
N ALA A 120 6.31 -5.15 -3.91
CA ALA A 120 6.72 -4.05 -4.76
C ALA A 120 8.01 -4.36 -5.50
N ARG A 121 8.20 -3.67 -6.63
CA ARG A 121 9.46 -3.67 -7.37
C ARG A 121 9.77 -2.27 -7.87
N VAL A 122 11.05 -1.97 -7.98
CA VAL A 122 11.54 -0.73 -8.56
C VAL A 122 11.76 -0.97 -10.05
N VAL A 123 11.22 -0.12 -10.89
CA VAL A 123 11.35 -0.21 -12.35
C VAL A 123 11.82 1.12 -12.94
N PRO A 124 12.38 1.11 -14.15
CA PRO A 124 12.74 2.35 -14.83
C PRO A 124 11.52 3.25 -15.04
N ASN A 125 11.77 4.57 -15.06
CA ASN A 125 10.72 5.56 -15.34
C ASN A 125 10.47 5.65 -16.84
N ASP A 126 9.78 4.67 -17.40
CA ASP A 126 9.41 4.62 -18.80
C ASP A 126 8.02 4.01 -18.98
N GLY A 127 7.60 3.86 -20.26
CA GLY A 127 6.31 3.24 -20.58
C GLY A 127 5.11 4.14 -20.31
N PRO A 128 3.90 3.52 -20.24
CA PRO A 128 2.64 4.28 -20.17
C PRO A 128 2.44 5.05 -18.86
N HIS A 129 3.16 4.68 -17.80
CA HIS A 129 3.07 5.35 -16.51
C HIS A 129 4.27 6.25 -16.22
N HIS A 130 5.06 6.58 -17.26
CA HIS A 130 6.17 7.52 -17.15
C HIS A 130 5.73 8.81 -16.45
N SER A 131 6.52 9.26 -15.49
CA SER A 131 6.28 10.49 -14.71
C SER A 131 7.43 11.45 -14.92
N PRO A 132 7.21 12.62 -15.53
CA PRO A 132 8.28 13.59 -15.80
C PRO A 132 9.02 13.98 -14.50
N GLY A 133 10.34 13.93 -14.55
CA GLY A 133 11.19 14.30 -13.42
C GLY A 133 11.39 13.19 -12.38
N ALA A 134 10.71 12.07 -12.50
CA ALA A 134 10.92 10.95 -11.57
C ALA A 134 12.20 10.19 -11.91
N MET A 135 12.88 9.68 -10.89
CA MET A 135 14.07 8.83 -11.05
C MET A 135 13.68 7.40 -11.40
N TYR A 136 12.64 6.89 -10.73
CA TYR A 136 12.16 5.52 -10.86
C TYR A 136 10.65 5.48 -10.73
N LEU A 137 10.05 4.37 -11.11
CA LEU A 137 8.69 4.01 -10.74
C LEU A 137 8.74 2.84 -9.77
N VAL A 138 7.75 2.78 -8.90
CA VAL A 138 7.51 1.62 -8.04
C VAL A 138 6.18 1.01 -8.48
N GLN A 139 6.20 -0.28 -8.77
CA GLN A 139 5.00 -1.06 -9.07
C GLN A 139 4.69 -1.98 -7.90
N ILE A 140 3.45 -1.97 -7.45
CA ILE A 140 2.99 -2.78 -6.33
C ILE A 140 1.89 -3.69 -6.81
N VAL A 141 2.07 -4.99 -6.55
CA VAL A 141 1.00 -5.98 -6.74
C VAL A 141 0.34 -6.20 -5.38
N ALA A 142 -0.93 -5.81 -5.28
CA ALA A 142 -1.69 -5.94 -4.05
C ALA A 142 -2.06 -7.39 -3.78
N SER A 143 -1.87 -7.84 -2.54
CA SER A 143 -2.37 -9.12 -2.05
C SER A 143 -3.61 -8.94 -1.19
N GLU A 144 -3.71 -7.83 -0.47
CA GLU A 144 -4.84 -7.52 0.40
C GLU A 144 -5.21 -6.05 0.30
N ILE A 145 -6.48 -5.78 0.04
CA ILE A 145 -7.05 -4.43 -0.04
C ILE A 145 -8.22 -4.39 0.93
N PHE A 146 -8.16 -3.53 1.93
CA PHE A 146 -9.21 -3.47 2.92
C PHE A 146 -9.37 -2.08 3.52
N VAL A 147 -10.58 -1.82 3.99
CA VAL A 147 -10.95 -0.59 4.68
C VAL A 147 -10.98 -0.89 6.16
N ASN A 148 -10.38 -0.03 6.97
CA ASN A 148 -10.62 -0.05 8.39
C ASN A 148 -10.94 1.35 8.90
N CYS A 149 -11.85 1.40 9.81
CA CYS A 149 -12.29 2.64 10.45
C CYS A 149 -11.50 2.91 11.72
#